data_76a4b9763da507ee6acbe5f91a4cfe31
#
_entry.id   76a4b9763da507ee6acbe5f91a4cfe31
#
_cell.length_a   1.000
_cell.length_b   1.000
_cell.length_c   1.000
_cell.angle_alpha   90.00
_cell.angle_beta   90.00
_cell.angle_gamma   90.00
#
_symmetry.space_group_name_H-M   'P 1'
#
loop_
_entity.id
_entity.type
_entity.pdbx_description
1 polymer ?
#
loop_
_entity_poly.entity_id
_entity_poly.type
_entity_poly.pdbx_seq_one_letter_code
_entity_poly.pdbx_strand_id
1 'polypeptide(L)'
;MAWDASATTFRFSFGEAAAPSVPDEATGESYAGREEFPELHPPSAGWSVEEVSLGGCVRSVLKAGALEVAAAAASVGAATGASDLLPGRYEGGCKLWECGVDLARLLAGPQAPPLAGVCVLELGCGHGLPGCVAALRGAASVTWQDYNTEVLHQLTAPAALANLARCDPALVHAPPHTPVAALRFFSGDWGHLHALLPFQSYDLILTADTIYAPATMPRLLSLLTHCLSPTGVALVAAKSFYFGVGGGTEEFRGAVRAGGVLQARTVDRQQDGASNVREILELKHL
;
A
#
# COMPACT_ATOMS: atom_id res chain seq x y z
N MET A 1 -25.38 -4.88 -5.61
CA MET A 1 -25.77 -3.92 -4.57
C MET A 1 -24.75 -2.79 -4.62
N ALA A 2 -25.20 -1.56 -4.87
CA ALA A 2 -24.32 -0.40 -4.85
C ALA A 2 -23.89 -0.13 -3.42
N TRP A 3 -22.61 0.01 -3.16
CA TRP A 3 -22.06 0.38 -1.86
C TRP A 3 -22.37 1.86 -1.62
N ASP A 4 -23.12 2.13 -0.56
CA ASP A 4 -23.44 3.49 -0.14
C ASP A 4 -22.23 4.09 0.58
N ALA A 5 -21.54 5.00 -0.07
CA ALA A 5 -20.38 5.72 0.47
C ALA A 5 -20.75 6.72 1.58
N SER A 6 -22.04 6.83 1.94
CA SER A 6 -22.54 7.89 2.84
C SER A 6 -22.49 7.56 4.33
N ALA A 7 -22.08 6.36 4.75
CA ALA A 7 -22.26 5.91 6.14
C ALA A 7 -21.01 5.43 6.89
N THR A 8 -19.82 5.51 6.33
CA THR A 8 -18.63 5.04 7.07
C THR A 8 -17.70 6.20 7.41
N THR A 9 -17.93 6.83 8.54
CA THR A 9 -16.94 7.71 9.17
C THR A 9 -15.78 6.83 9.63
N PHE A 10 -14.70 6.76 8.86
CA PHE A 10 -13.49 6.06 9.27
C PHE A 10 -12.87 6.80 10.46
N ARG A 11 -12.90 6.19 11.62
CA ARG A 11 -12.15 6.65 12.79
C ARG A 11 -11.02 5.69 13.05
N PHE A 12 -9.83 6.23 13.36
CA PHE A 12 -8.79 5.44 14.00
C PHE A 12 -9.32 5.00 15.36
N SER A 13 -9.39 3.70 15.60
CA SER A 13 -9.70 3.15 16.93
C SER A 13 -8.38 2.86 17.62
N PHE A 14 -8.01 3.73 18.56
CA PHE A 14 -6.94 3.44 19.52
C PHE A 14 -7.64 2.94 20.78
N GLY A 15 -7.34 1.70 21.19
CA GLY A 15 -7.67 1.28 22.56
C GLY A 15 -7.07 2.28 23.53
N GLU A 16 -7.71 2.54 24.66
CA GLU A 16 -7.17 3.38 25.75
C GLU A 16 -5.85 2.76 26.27
N ALA A 17 -4.77 2.96 25.51
CA ALA A 17 -3.43 2.67 25.95
C ALA A 17 -2.73 4.01 26.15
N ALA A 18 -2.09 4.16 27.31
CA ALA A 18 -1.21 5.26 27.63
C ALA A 18 -0.34 5.62 26.42
N ALA A 19 -0.04 6.94 26.27
CA ALA A 19 0.84 7.44 25.22
C ALA A 19 1.99 6.45 25.00
N PRO A 20 2.26 6.02 23.75
CA PRO A 20 3.30 5.05 23.50
C PRO A 20 4.62 5.62 23.99
N SER A 21 5.12 5.08 25.08
CA SER A 21 6.54 5.17 25.38
C SER A 21 7.23 4.59 24.14
N VAL A 22 8.13 5.35 23.54
CA VAL A 22 9.03 4.87 22.48
C VAL A 22 9.56 3.52 22.96
N PRO A 23 9.36 2.40 22.25
CA PRO A 23 9.91 1.14 22.68
C PRO A 23 11.42 1.32 22.79
N ASP A 24 11.95 1.02 23.96
CA ASP A 24 13.38 0.97 24.20
C ASP A 24 13.99 0.05 23.14
N GLU A 25 15.08 0.46 22.50
CA GLU A 25 15.69 -0.23 21.33
C GLU A 25 16.14 -1.68 21.63
N ALA A 26 15.87 -2.22 22.82
CA ALA A 26 16.46 -3.45 23.33
C ALA A 26 15.60 -4.71 23.23
N THR A 27 14.33 -4.70 22.78
CA THR A 27 13.48 -5.92 22.82
C THR A 27 12.58 -6.14 21.59
N GLY A 28 12.68 -5.37 20.53
CA GLY A 28 11.97 -5.65 19.28
C GLY A 28 12.84 -6.51 18.37
N GLU A 29 12.52 -7.79 18.18
CA GLU A 29 12.93 -8.49 16.97
C GLU A 29 12.35 -7.70 15.79
N SER A 30 13.18 -6.85 15.20
CA SER A 30 12.87 -6.10 14.00
C SER A 30 12.53 -7.13 12.92
N TYR A 31 11.35 -7.04 12.31
CA TYR A 31 10.96 -7.92 11.21
C TYR A 31 11.97 -7.80 10.08
N ALA A 32 12.84 -8.82 9.96
CA ALA A 32 13.82 -8.91 8.90
C ALA A 32 13.09 -8.91 7.54
N GLY A 33 13.57 -8.09 6.61
CA GLY A 33 13.02 -8.07 5.26
C GLY A 33 13.27 -9.41 4.56
N ARG A 34 12.29 -9.90 3.81
CA ARG A 34 12.44 -11.09 2.97
C ARG A 34 11.57 -11.01 1.71
N GLU A 35 11.99 -11.69 0.66
CA GLU A 35 11.13 -11.93 -0.50
C GLU A 35 10.13 -13.03 -0.16
N GLU A 36 8.87 -12.80 -0.49
CA GLU A 36 7.77 -13.73 -0.26
C GLU A 36 7.39 -14.41 -1.56
N PHE A 37 7.07 -15.69 -1.48
CA PHE A 37 6.61 -16.49 -2.60
C PHE A 37 5.20 -17.03 -2.29
N PRO A 38 4.16 -16.16 -2.28
CA PRO A 38 2.81 -16.64 -2.06
C PRO A 38 2.46 -17.64 -3.16
N GLU A 39 1.74 -18.70 -2.77
CA GLU A 39 1.20 -19.62 -3.74
C GLU A 39 0.25 -18.85 -4.66
N LEU A 40 0.70 -18.63 -5.91
CA LEU A 40 -0.07 -17.94 -6.93
C LEU A 40 -1.08 -18.91 -7.54
N HIS A 41 -2.03 -19.39 -6.73
CA HIS A 41 -3.19 -20.11 -7.21
C HIS A 41 -4.37 -19.15 -7.36
N PRO A 42 -5.26 -19.36 -8.36
CA PRO A 42 -6.54 -18.67 -8.37
C PRO A 42 -7.18 -18.87 -7.01
N PRO A 43 -7.87 -17.86 -6.49
CA PRO A 43 -8.54 -17.97 -5.20
C PRO A 43 -9.31 -19.27 -5.12
N SER A 44 -9.10 -20.06 -4.07
CA SER A 44 -9.79 -21.34 -3.87
C SER A 44 -11.30 -21.15 -3.97
N ALA A 45 -12.02 -22.19 -4.40
CA ALA A 45 -13.48 -22.16 -4.40
C ALA A 45 -13.97 -21.86 -2.96
N GLY A 46 -14.39 -20.62 -2.71
CA GLY A 46 -14.78 -20.13 -1.37
C GLY A 46 -14.07 -18.87 -0.93
N TRP A 47 -12.98 -18.46 -1.59
CA TRP A 47 -12.35 -17.16 -1.32
C TRP A 47 -13.28 -16.04 -1.80
N SER A 48 -13.70 -15.18 -0.88
CA SER A 48 -14.63 -14.11 -1.18
C SER A 48 -13.92 -12.86 -1.66
N VAL A 49 -14.54 -12.13 -2.58
CA VAL A 49 -14.05 -10.85 -3.10
C VAL A 49 -15.08 -9.77 -2.89
N GLU A 50 -14.60 -8.57 -2.71
CA GLU A 50 -15.39 -7.35 -2.77
C GLU A 50 -14.88 -6.46 -3.90
N GLU A 51 -15.79 -5.83 -4.62
CA GLU A 51 -15.46 -4.94 -5.71
C GLU A 51 -15.37 -3.49 -5.24
N VAL A 52 -14.24 -2.85 -5.52
CA VAL A 52 -14.02 -1.43 -5.23
C VAL A 52 -14.17 -0.64 -6.51
N SER A 53 -15.17 0.23 -6.57
CA SER A 53 -15.42 1.10 -7.73
C SER A 53 -14.41 2.25 -7.77
N LEU A 54 -13.76 2.45 -8.91
CA LEU A 54 -12.76 3.50 -9.12
C LEU A 54 -13.22 4.56 -10.09
N GLY A 55 -13.91 4.16 -11.17
CA GLY A 55 -14.15 5.00 -12.33
C GLY A 55 -12.93 5.06 -13.26
N GLY A 56 -13.01 5.84 -14.32
CA GLY A 56 -11.91 5.97 -15.30
C GLY A 56 -11.74 4.75 -16.20
N CYS A 57 -10.51 4.52 -16.69
CA CYS A 57 -10.22 3.41 -17.61
C CYS A 57 -10.21 2.02 -16.91
N VAL A 58 -9.88 1.97 -15.64
CA VAL A 58 -10.11 0.82 -14.76
C VAL A 58 -11.33 1.11 -13.92
N ARG A 59 -12.47 0.51 -14.27
CA ARG A 59 -13.75 0.82 -13.61
C ARG A 59 -13.79 0.37 -12.16
N SER A 60 -13.19 -0.78 -11.89
CA SER A 60 -13.16 -1.36 -10.54
C SER A 60 -12.01 -2.35 -10.39
N VAL A 61 -11.62 -2.60 -9.15
CA VAL A 61 -10.68 -3.65 -8.75
C VAL A 61 -11.31 -4.52 -7.66
N LEU A 62 -10.86 -5.77 -7.60
CA LEU A 62 -11.23 -6.71 -6.56
C LEU A 62 -10.27 -6.58 -5.37
N LYS A 63 -10.79 -6.70 -4.17
CA LYS A 63 -10.03 -6.90 -2.93
C LYS A 63 -10.54 -8.14 -2.20
N ALA A 64 -9.78 -8.64 -1.23
CA ALA A 64 -10.21 -9.68 -0.31
C ALA A 64 -11.51 -9.29 0.41
N GLY A 65 -12.43 -10.24 0.55
CA GLY A 65 -13.69 -10.05 1.24
C GLY A 65 -13.54 -10.05 2.77
N ALA A 66 -14.65 -9.81 3.46
CA ALA A 66 -14.66 -9.65 4.92
C ALA A 66 -14.15 -10.90 5.67
N LEU A 67 -14.42 -12.10 5.16
CA LEU A 67 -13.97 -13.35 5.80
C LEU A 67 -12.46 -13.49 5.77
N GLU A 68 -11.84 -13.22 4.62
CA GLU A 68 -10.39 -13.27 4.42
C GLU A 68 -9.68 -12.21 5.26
N VAL A 69 -10.25 -10.99 5.30
CA VAL A 69 -9.75 -9.90 6.14
C VAL A 69 -9.78 -10.30 7.62
N ALA A 70 -10.88 -10.91 8.08
CA ALA A 70 -10.99 -11.38 9.46
C ALA A 70 -9.97 -12.49 9.78
N ALA A 71 -9.75 -13.43 8.84
CA ALA A 71 -8.77 -14.49 8.99
C ALA A 71 -7.32 -13.94 9.06
N ALA A 72 -6.97 -13.02 8.15
CA ALA A 72 -5.67 -12.35 8.15
C ALA A 72 -5.45 -11.55 9.43
N ALA A 73 -6.45 -10.79 9.89
CA ALA A 73 -6.36 -10.04 11.14
C ALA A 73 -6.16 -10.96 12.36
N ALA A 74 -6.84 -12.10 12.39
CA ALA A 74 -6.66 -13.08 13.45
C ALA A 74 -5.24 -13.69 13.44
N SER A 75 -4.66 -13.96 12.27
CA SER A 75 -3.32 -14.53 12.14
C SER A 75 -2.20 -13.60 12.61
N VAL A 76 -2.38 -12.29 12.47
CA VAL A 76 -1.44 -11.28 13.00
C VAL A 76 -1.72 -10.92 14.47
N GLY A 77 -2.73 -11.53 15.08
CA GLY A 77 -3.14 -11.27 16.46
C GLY A 77 -3.84 -9.92 16.65
N ALA A 78 -4.34 -9.31 15.59
CA ALA A 78 -5.22 -8.16 15.63
C ALA A 78 -6.64 -8.67 15.94
N ALA A 79 -7.04 -8.68 17.22
CA ALA A 79 -8.40 -9.02 17.60
C ALA A 79 -9.38 -8.01 16.97
N THR A 80 -10.46 -8.50 16.39
CA THR A 80 -11.50 -7.67 15.80
C THR A 80 -11.98 -6.62 16.79
N GLY A 81 -11.71 -5.34 16.51
CA GLY A 81 -12.24 -4.20 17.28
C GLY A 81 -11.33 -3.62 18.36
N ALA A 82 -10.15 -4.16 18.62
CA ALA A 82 -9.28 -3.65 19.70
C ALA A 82 -8.37 -2.50 19.24
N SER A 83 -7.71 -2.62 18.09
CA SER A 83 -6.85 -1.57 17.53
C SER A 83 -6.57 -1.83 16.04
N ASP A 84 -6.49 -0.74 15.27
CA ASP A 84 -6.07 -0.80 13.86
C ASP A 84 -4.54 -0.97 13.71
N LEU A 85 -3.78 -0.82 14.80
CA LEU A 85 -2.32 -0.88 14.82
C LEU A 85 -1.82 -1.56 16.10
N LEU A 86 -0.79 -2.40 15.96
CA LEU A 86 0.02 -2.97 17.04
C LEU A 86 1.48 -2.71 16.69
N PRO A 87 2.06 -1.55 17.10
CA PRO A 87 3.37 -1.11 16.64
C PRO A 87 4.45 -2.18 16.76
N GLY A 88 5.21 -2.41 15.67
CA GLY A 88 6.25 -3.44 15.60
C GLY A 88 5.73 -4.87 15.44
N ARG A 89 4.40 -5.08 15.36
CA ARG A 89 3.78 -6.40 15.16
C ARG A 89 2.77 -6.40 14.02
N TYR A 90 1.89 -5.40 13.96
CA TYR A 90 0.87 -5.26 12.93
C TYR A 90 0.66 -3.78 12.60
N GLU A 91 0.85 -3.43 11.32
CA GLU A 91 0.87 -2.05 10.84
C GLU A 91 -0.37 -1.71 9.98
N GLY A 92 -1.51 -2.34 10.25
CA GLY A 92 -2.81 -1.92 9.72
C GLY A 92 -3.17 -2.45 8.34
N GLY A 93 -2.37 -3.35 7.73
CA GLY A 93 -2.55 -3.80 6.34
C GLY A 93 -3.84 -4.58 6.05
N CYS A 94 -4.51 -5.14 7.05
CA CYS A 94 -5.79 -5.84 6.87
C CYS A 94 -6.97 -4.90 6.62
N LYS A 95 -6.86 -3.63 6.98
CA LYS A 95 -7.89 -2.63 6.75
C LYS A 95 -7.68 -1.92 5.42
N LEU A 96 -8.74 -1.73 4.65
CA LEU A 96 -8.69 -0.86 3.48
C LEU A 96 -8.78 0.60 3.94
N TRP A 97 -7.73 1.37 3.63
CA TRP A 97 -7.63 2.77 3.97
C TRP A 97 -8.05 3.67 2.81
N GLU A 98 -8.61 4.84 3.12
CA GLU A 98 -9.18 5.77 2.15
C GLU A 98 -8.17 6.27 1.11
N CYS A 99 -6.94 6.59 1.54
CA CYS A 99 -5.93 7.12 0.63
C CYS A 99 -5.45 6.07 -0.39
N GLY A 100 -5.54 4.76 -0.07
CA GLY A 100 -5.30 3.68 -1.03
C GLY A 100 -6.34 3.68 -2.16
N VAL A 101 -7.60 3.94 -1.82
CA VAL A 101 -8.68 4.07 -2.82
C VAL A 101 -8.51 5.33 -3.66
N ASP A 102 -8.15 6.47 -3.03
CA ASP A 102 -7.91 7.73 -3.74
C ASP A 102 -6.73 7.60 -4.72
N LEU A 103 -5.64 6.95 -4.30
CA LEU A 103 -4.49 6.70 -5.17
C LEU A 103 -4.85 5.76 -6.33
N ALA A 104 -5.61 4.70 -6.07
CA ALA A 104 -6.10 3.80 -7.12
C ALA A 104 -7.01 4.53 -8.12
N ARG A 105 -7.86 5.44 -7.66
CA ARG A 105 -8.71 6.29 -8.53
C ARG A 105 -7.87 7.25 -9.38
N LEU A 106 -6.86 7.89 -8.80
CA LEU A 106 -5.94 8.73 -9.57
C LEU A 106 -5.27 7.92 -10.68
N LEU A 107 -4.75 6.73 -10.35
CA LEU A 107 -4.12 5.84 -11.33
C LEU A 107 -5.10 5.30 -12.39
N ALA A 108 -6.37 5.13 -12.08
CA ALA A 108 -7.41 4.75 -13.04
C ALA A 108 -7.88 5.93 -13.91
N GLY A 109 -7.62 7.15 -13.47
CA GLY A 109 -8.10 8.39 -14.11
C GLY A 109 -7.20 8.91 -15.22
N PRO A 110 -7.61 10.01 -15.87
CA PRO A 110 -6.88 10.62 -16.98
C PRO A 110 -5.60 11.36 -16.54
N GLN A 111 -5.47 11.67 -15.27
CA GLN A 111 -4.29 12.36 -14.70
C GLN A 111 -3.19 11.40 -14.24
N ALA A 112 -3.39 10.09 -14.42
CA ALA A 112 -2.39 9.10 -14.09
C ALA A 112 -1.11 9.29 -14.91
N PRO A 113 0.08 9.04 -14.32
CA PRO A 113 1.29 8.94 -15.10
C PRO A 113 1.20 7.78 -16.10
N PRO A 114 2.06 7.74 -17.14
CA PRO A 114 2.18 6.59 -18.01
C PRO A 114 2.47 5.33 -17.18
N LEU A 115 1.70 4.25 -17.38
CA LEU A 115 1.84 3.01 -16.61
C LEU A 115 2.33 1.84 -17.48
N ALA A 116 2.08 1.88 -18.80
CA ALA A 116 2.50 0.82 -19.69
C ALA A 116 4.03 0.69 -19.74
N GLY A 117 4.53 -0.51 -19.45
CA GLY A 117 5.95 -0.84 -19.53
C GLY A 117 6.81 -0.35 -18.37
N VAL A 118 6.25 0.28 -17.32
CA VAL A 118 7.00 0.77 -16.15
C VAL A 118 7.17 -0.30 -15.07
N CYS A 119 8.26 -0.18 -14.30
CA CYS A 119 8.49 -0.99 -13.09
C CYS A 119 7.88 -0.26 -11.89
N VAL A 120 6.96 -0.91 -11.19
CA VAL A 120 6.19 -0.34 -10.08
C VAL A 120 6.55 -1.01 -8.76
N LEU A 121 6.70 -0.21 -7.70
CA LEU A 121 6.82 -0.66 -6.31
C LEU A 121 5.68 -0.04 -5.49
N GLU A 122 4.95 -0.84 -4.74
CA GLU A 122 3.97 -0.35 -3.76
C GLU A 122 4.45 -0.70 -2.34
N LEU A 123 4.70 0.34 -1.53
CA LEU A 123 5.18 0.22 -0.15
C LEU A 123 4.03 0.35 0.85
N GLY A 124 3.95 -0.57 1.83
CA GLY A 124 2.84 -0.65 2.77
C GLY A 124 1.53 -0.93 2.03
N CYS A 125 1.54 -1.94 1.17
CA CYS A 125 0.49 -2.12 0.16
C CYS A 125 -0.88 -2.53 0.72
N GLY A 126 -0.94 -3.18 1.89
CA GLY A 126 -2.20 -3.70 2.44
C GLY A 126 -2.96 -4.54 1.40
N HIS A 127 -4.12 -4.06 0.97
CA HIS A 127 -4.91 -4.72 -0.08
C HIS A 127 -4.32 -4.60 -1.50
N GLY A 128 -3.28 -3.80 -1.73
CA GLY A 128 -2.57 -3.70 -2.99
C GLY A 128 -3.36 -3.09 -4.16
N LEU A 129 -4.38 -2.27 -3.89
CA LEU A 129 -5.26 -1.73 -4.92
C LEU A 129 -4.53 -0.86 -5.96
N PRO A 130 -3.68 0.11 -5.56
CA PRO A 130 -2.90 0.91 -6.51
C PRO A 130 -2.02 0.08 -7.45
N GLY A 131 -1.30 -0.92 -6.90
CA GLY A 131 -0.49 -1.85 -7.70
C GLY A 131 -1.32 -2.70 -8.64
N CYS A 132 -2.51 -3.15 -8.21
CA CYS A 132 -3.46 -3.85 -9.10
C CYS A 132 -3.87 -2.96 -10.28
N VAL A 133 -4.18 -1.69 -10.06
CA VAL A 133 -4.48 -0.74 -11.15
C VAL A 133 -3.29 -0.59 -12.09
N ALA A 134 -2.07 -0.46 -11.55
CA ALA A 134 -0.86 -0.36 -12.36
C ALA A 134 -0.65 -1.61 -13.23
N ALA A 135 -0.82 -2.81 -12.67
CA ALA A 135 -0.75 -4.07 -13.40
C ALA A 135 -1.79 -4.14 -14.53
N LEU A 136 -3.05 -3.80 -14.23
CA LEU A 136 -4.15 -3.76 -15.21
C LEU A 136 -3.94 -2.71 -16.32
N ARG A 137 -3.13 -1.71 -16.08
CA ARG A 137 -2.74 -0.66 -17.04
C ARG A 137 -1.44 -0.96 -17.77
N GLY A 138 -0.92 -2.18 -17.68
CA GLY A 138 0.20 -2.66 -18.46
C GLY A 138 1.58 -2.35 -17.90
N ALA A 139 1.73 -2.19 -16.59
CA ALA A 139 3.03 -2.14 -15.94
C ALA A 139 3.86 -3.39 -16.32
N ALA A 140 5.16 -3.22 -16.55
CA ALA A 140 6.06 -4.33 -16.87
C ALA A 140 6.28 -5.25 -15.68
N SER A 141 6.34 -4.66 -14.48
CA SER A 141 6.42 -5.39 -13.21
C SER A 141 5.71 -4.62 -12.11
N VAL A 142 5.18 -5.36 -11.13
CA VAL A 142 4.66 -4.78 -9.89
C VAL A 142 5.24 -5.54 -8.71
N THR A 143 5.88 -4.81 -7.82
CA THR A 143 6.40 -5.31 -6.55
C THR A 143 5.52 -4.77 -5.44
N TRP A 144 4.90 -5.66 -4.65
CA TRP A 144 4.16 -5.28 -3.44
C TRP A 144 5.01 -5.54 -2.21
N GLN A 145 5.00 -4.58 -1.31
CA GLN A 145 5.66 -4.69 -0.03
C GLN A 145 4.68 -4.35 1.10
N ASP A 146 4.67 -5.17 2.13
CA ASP A 146 3.96 -4.88 3.39
C ASP A 146 4.83 -5.31 4.59
N TYR A 147 4.50 -4.79 5.77
CA TYR A 147 5.18 -5.19 6.99
C TYR A 147 4.89 -6.66 7.32
N ASN A 148 3.65 -7.10 7.12
CA ASN A 148 3.14 -8.40 7.50
C ASN A 148 3.04 -9.37 6.33
N THR A 149 3.69 -10.52 6.44
CA THR A 149 3.62 -11.64 5.50
C THR A 149 2.18 -12.09 5.25
N GLU A 150 1.39 -12.17 6.31
CA GLU A 150 0.00 -12.62 6.28
C GLU A 150 -0.87 -11.72 5.40
N VAL A 151 -0.61 -10.42 5.39
CA VAL A 151 -1.28 -9.46 4.52
C VAL A 151 -0.99 -9.80 3.06
N LEU A 152 0.29 -10.02 2.72
CA LEU A 152 0.69 -10.35 1.35
C LEU A 152 0.09 -11.68 0.88
N HIS A 153 0.17 -12.73 1.70
CA HIS A 153 -0.27 -14.08 1.32
C HIS A 153 -1.80 -14.22 1.30
N GLN A 154 -2.50 -13.60 2.25
CA GLN A 154 -3.93 -13.82 2.43
C GLN A 154 -4.80 -12.77 1.71
N LEU A 155 -4.29 -11.57 1.47
CA LEU A 155 -5.05 -10.46 0.90
C LEU A 155 -4.48 -9.99 -0.44
N THR A 156 -3.22 -9.55 -0.46
CA THR A 156 -2.64 -8.85 -1.61
C THR A 156 -2.47 -9.76 -2.83
N ALA A 157 -1.78 -10.89 -2.67
CA ALA A 157 -1.48 -11.79 -3.79
C ALA A 157 -2.74 -12.42 -4.39
N PRO A 158 -3.69 -12.98 -3.61
CA PRO A 158 -4.93 -13.48 -4.17
C PRO A 158 -5.76 -12.40 -4.87
N ALA A 159 -5.81 -11.17 -4.34
CA ALA A 159 -6.52 -10.07 -4.99
C ALA A 159 -5.85 -9.65 -6.31
N ALA A 160 -4.52 -9.57 -6.36
CA ALA A 160 -3.77 -9.26 -7.58
C ALA A 160 -4.07 -10.27 -8.68
N LEU A 161 -4.03 -11.57 -8.35
CA LEU A 161 -4.36 -12.64 -9.30
C LEU A 161 -5.80 -12.59 -9.78
N ALA A 162 -6.76 -12.39 -8.87
CA ALA A 162 -8.17 -12.27 -9.22
C ALA A 162 -8.43 -11.12 -10.20
N ASN A 163 -7.75 -9.97 -10.00
CA ASN A 163 -7.85 -8.83 -10.90
C ASN A 163 -7.26 -9.12 -12.28
N LEU A 164 -6.08 -9.73 -12.34
CA LEU A 164 -5.43 -10.08 -13.60
C LEU A 164 -6.23 -11.12 -14.37
N ALA A 165 -6.76 -12.15 -13.69
CA ALA A 165 -7.60 -13.19 -14.29
C ALA A 165 -8.88 -12.66 -14.93
N ARG A 166 -9.42 -11.53 -14.45
CA ARG A 166 -10.58 -10.85 -15.09
C ARG A 166 -10.25 -10.27 -16.47
N CYS A 167 -8.99 -9.89 -16.70
CA CYS A 167 -8.56 -9.30 -17.97
C CYS A 167 -8.06 -10.34 -18.95
N ASP A 168 -7.42 -11.39 -18.47
CA ASP A 168 -6.99 -12.53 -19.28
C ASP A 168 -7.19 -13.85 -18.51
N PRO A 169 -8.28 -14.57 -18.77
CA PRO A 169 -8.55 -15.86 -18.15
C PRO A 169 -7.46 -16.93 -18.39
N ALA A 170 -6.63 -16.79 -19.44
CA ALA A 170 -5.53 -17.70 -19.70
C ALA A 170 -4.43 -17.61 -18.62
N LEU A 171 -4.34 -16.46 -17.93
CA LEU A 171 -3.37 -16.27 -16.84
C LEU A 171 -3.64 -17.15 -15.63
N VAL A 172 -4.88 -17.57 -15.42
CA VAL A 172 -5.26 -18.49 -14.32
C VAL A 172 -4.61 -19.86 -14.47
N HIS A 173 -4.30 -20.26 -15.72
CA HIS A 173 -3.70 -21.55 -16.06
C HIS A 173 -2.27 -21.42 -16.60
N ALA A 174 -1.71 -20.22 -16.58
CA ALA A 174 -0.37 -19.99 -17.10
C ALA A 174 0.69 -20.69 -16.23
N PRO A 175 1.71 -21.29 -16.84
CA PRO A 175 2.86 -21.79 -16.10
C PRO A 175 3.49 -20.66 -15.27
N PRO A 176 4.15 -20.96 -14.13
CA PRO A 176 4.76 -19.96 -13.23
C PRO A 176 5.74 -18.96 -13.87
N HIS A 177 6.07 -19.15 -15.15
CA HIS A 177 7.02 -18.32 -15.92
C HIS A 177 6.41 -17.63 -17.14
N THR A 178 5.07 -17.57 -17.24
CA THR A 178 4.44 -16.78 -18.30
C THR A 178 4.68 -15.30 -18.01
N PRO A 179 5.06 -14.46 -19.01
CA PRO A 179 5.30 -13.04 -18.81
C PRO A 179 3.99 -12.25 -18.67
N VAL A 180 3.31 -12.51 -17.61
CA VAL A 180 2.45 -11.52 -16.93
C VAL A 180 3.41 -10.56 -16.27
N ALA A 181 3.04 -9.29 -16.07
CA ALA A 181 3.82 -8.37 -15.25
C ALA A 181 4.52 -9.14 -14.12
N ALA A 182 5.84 -9.09 -14.04
CA ALA A 182 6.55 -9.87 -13.04
C ALA A 182 6.05 -9.43 -11.66
N LEU A 183 5.31 -10.30 -10.97
CA LEU A 183 4.75 -10.01 -9.66
C LEU A 183 5.77 -10.45 -8.60
N ARG A 184 6.13 -9.53 -7.72
CA ARG A 184 7.04 -9.82 -6.59
C ARG A 184 6.43 -9.32 -5.30
N PHE A 185 6.74 -9.98 -4.21
CA PHE A 185 6.21 -9.66 -2.88
C PHE A 185 7.36 -9.65 -1.88
N PHE A 186 7.40 -8.64 -1.00
CA PHE A 186 8.40 -8.51 0.03
C PHE A 186 7.74 -8.15 1.35
N SER A 187 8.08 -8.84 2.43
CA SER A 187 7.64 -8.49 3.78
C SER A 187 8.76 -7.89 4.61
N GLY A 188 8.40 -7.18 5.67
CA GLY A 188 9.31 -6.66 6.69
C GLY A 188 9.37 -5.14 6.81
N ASP A 189 10.18 -4.69 7.77
CA ASP A 189 10.40 -3.26 8.04
C ASP A 189 11.22 -2.60 6.92
N TRP A 190 10.86 -1.39 6.54
CA TRP A 190 11.53 -0.62 5.48
C TRP A 190 13.03 -0.46 5.68
N GLY A 191 13.50 -0.41 6.93
CA GLY A 191 14.91 -0.34 7.26
C GLY A 191 15.73 -1.56 6.83
N HIS A 192 15.08 -2.70 6.60
CA HIS A 192 15.72 -3.97 6.24
C HIS A 192 15.60 -4.36 4.76
N LEU A 193 15.00 -3.52 3.93
CA LEU A 193 14.69 -3.85 2.54
C LEU A 193 15.71 -3.33 1.52
N HIS A 194 16.65 -2.47 1.91
CA HIS A 194 17.65 -1.88 1.00
C HIS A 194 18.54 -2.93 0.30
N ALA A 195 18.82 -4.06 0.98
CA ALA A 195 19.62 -5.14 0.38
C ALA A 195 18.80 -6.07 -0.54
N LEU A 196 17.47 -6.03 -0.45
CA LEU A 196 16.56 -6.91 -1.18
C LEU A 196 15.93 -6.22 -2.40
N LEU A 197 15.64 -4.94 -2.27
CA LEU A 197 15.06 -4.15 -3.35
C LEU A 197 16.16 -3.48 -4.17
N PRO A 198 16.08 -3.53 -5.51
CA PRO A 198 17.15 -3.01 -6.36
C PRO A 198 17.26 -1.48 -6.27
N PHE A 199 18.50 -0.98 -6.27
CA PHE A 199 18.82 0.43 -6.23
C PHE A 199 18.33 1.15 -7.50
N GLN A 200 17.62 2.26 -7.35
CA GLN A 200 17.18 3.17 -8.42
C GLN A 200 16.53 2.49 -9.63
N SER A 201 15.70 1.48 -9.41
CA SER A 201 15.17 0.61 -10.47
C SER A 201 13.66 0.72 -10.67
N TYR A 202 12.95 1.48 -9.86
CA TYR A 202 11.50 1.64 -10.00
C TYR A 202 11.16 3.00 -10.61
N ASP A 203 10.39 2.95 -11.70
CA ASP A 203 9.91 4.14 -12.40
C ASP A 203 8.76 4.83 -11.66
N LEU A 204 7.98 4.03 -10.94
CA LEU A 204 6.86 4.50 -10.14
C LEU A 204 6.88 3.81 -8.77
N ILE A 205 6.88 4.60 -7.70
CA ILE A 205 6.67 4.09 -6.34
C ILE A 205 5.34 4.60 -5.83
N LEU A 206 4.54 3.72 -5.25
CA LEU A 206 3.21 3.98 -4.71
C LEU A 206 3.23 3.71 -3.20
N THR A 207 2.57 4.55 -2.42
CA THR A 207 2.35 4.29 -1.01
C THR A 207 1.15 5.08 -0.51
N ALA A 208 0.34 4.50 0.35
CA ALA A 208 -0.89 5.11 0.84
C ALA A 208 -1.09 4.87 2.34
N ASP A 209 -1.45 5.92 3.08
CA ASP A 209 -1.67 5.91 4.54
C ASP A 209 -0.48 5.36 5.36
N THR A 210 0.76 5.57 4.90
CA THR A 210 2.02 5.05 5.50
C THR A 210 2.80 6.10 6.31
N ILE A 211 2.48 7.37 6.18
CA ILE A 211 3.16 8.47 6.88
C ILE A 211 2.38 8.96 8.11
N TYR A 212 1.72 8.02 8.81
CA TYR A 212 0.92 8.30 10.01
C TYR A 212 1.76 8.44 11.28
N ALA A 213 2.95 7.82 11.33
CA ALA A 213 3.84 7.84 12.48
C ALA A 213 5.16 8.55 12.14
N PRO A 214 5.50 9.66 12.82
CA PRO A 214 6.75 10.38 12.57
C PRO A 214 8.01 9.52 12.67
N ALA A 215 8.02 8.58 13.61
CA ALA A 215 9.17 7.70 13.86
C ALA A 215 9.53 6.77 12.68
N THR A 216 8.56 6.42 11.83
CA THR A 216 8.77 5.53 10.68
C THR A 216 9.11 6.27 9.39
N MET A 217 8.81 7.57 9.30
CA MET A 217 9.03 8.40 8.11
C MET A 217 10.48 8.40 7.60
N PRO A 218 11.53 8.48 8.46
CA PRO A 218 12.91 8.45 7.97
C PRO A 218 13.25 7.14 7.24
N ARG A 219 12.76 5.98 7.72
CA ARG A 219 12.99 4.68 7.08
C ARG A 219 12.28 4.60 5.73
N LEU A 220 11.02 5.05 5.66
CA LEU A 220 10.27 5.13 4.40
C LEU A 220 10.98 6.05 3.40
N LEU A 221 11.37 7.26 3.82
CA LEU A 221 12.04 8.23 2.96
C LEU A 221 13.40 7.70 2.43
N SER A 222 14.17 7.03 3.29
CA SER A 222 15.42 6.37 2.90
C SER A 222 15.17 5.31 1.83
N LEU A 223 14.15 4.46 2.00
CA LEU A 223 13.82 3.41 1.04
C LEU A 223 13.26 3.98 -0.27
N LEU A 224 12.43 5.02 -0.21
CA LEU A 224 11.96 5.75 -1.40
C LEU A 224 13.15 6.29 -2.21
N THR A 225 14.09 6.94 -1.55
CA THR A 225 15.29 7.49 -2.20
C THR A 225 16.19 6.38 -2.80
N HIS A 226 16.28 5.24 -2.11
CA HIS A 226 17.06 4.09 -2.59
C HIS A 226 16.44 3.46 -3.84
N CYS A 227 15.13 3.28 -3.86
CA CYS A 227 14.44 2.50 -4.89
C CYS A 227 14.05 3.32 -6.12
N LEU A 228 13.78 4.63 -5.97
CA LEU A 228 13.28 5.49 -7.04
C LEU A 228 14.33 5.71 -8.11
N SER A 229 14.00 5.39 -9.36
CA SER A 229 14.90 5.66 -10.50
C SER A 229 15.15 7.17 -10.67
N PRO A 230 16.26 7.60 -11.30
CA PRO A 230 16.59 9.03 -11.42
C PRO A 230 15.51 9.87 -12.09
N THR A 231 14.73 9.28 -12.97
CA THR A 231 13.60 9.93 -13.69
C THR A 231 12.25 9.49 -13.18
N GLY A 232 12.23 8.66 -12.15
CA GLY A 232 11.03 8.07 -11.56
C GLY A 232 10.19 9.06 -10.76
N VAL A 233 9.00 8.60 -10.41
CA VAL A 233 8.02 9.36 -9.62
C VAL A 233 7.58 8.50 -8.45
N ALA A 234 7.55 9.06 -7.24
CA ALA A 234 6.83 8.43 -6.14
C ALA A 234 5.53 9.20 -5.86
N LEU A 235 4.42 8.46 -5.69
CA LEU A 235 3.11 8.99 -5.29
C LEU A 235 2.80 8.54 -3.86
N VAL A 236 2.67 9.52 -2.98
CA VAL A 236 2.38 9.32 -1.55
C VAL A 236 0.99 9.88 -1.26
N ALA A 237 0.02 9.01 -1.06
CA ALA A 237 -1.34 9.39 -0.70
C ALA A 237 -1.52 9.32 0.82
N ALA A 238 -1.92 10.43 1.44
CA ALA A 238 -2.00 10.49 2.89
C ALA A 238 -2.98 11.57 3.37
N LYS A 239 -3.35 11.49 4.63
CA LYS A 239 -4.08 12.54 5.32
C LYS A 239 -3.14 13.71 5.63
N SER A 240 -3.69 14.93 5.64
CA SER A 240 -2.93 16.11 6.05
C SER A 240 -2.42 16.00 7.48
N PHE A 241 -3.18 15.28 8.34
CA PHE A 241 -2.84 15.01 9.73
C PHE A 241 -3.53 13.71 10.20
N TYR A 242 -2.83 12.90 11.01
CA TYR A 242 -3.37 11.69 11.63
C TYR A 242 -3.60 11.94 13.13
N PHE A 243 -4.86 12.13 13.52
CA PHE A 243 -5.24 12.37 14.92
C PHE A 243 -4.83 11.20 15.82
N GLY A 244 -4.21 11.50 16.94
CA GLY A 244 -3.82 10.50 17.95
C GLY A 244 -2.45 9.82 17.72
N VAL A 245 -1.87 9.89 16.51
CA VAL A 245 -0.55 9.30 16.22
C VAL A 245 0.48 10.30 15.74
N GLY A 246 0.06 11.49 15.33
CA GLY A 246 0.93 12.47 14.68
C GLY A 246 1.03 12.20 13.17
N GLY A 247 2.10 12.63 12.55
CA GLY A 247 2.32 12.43 11.13
C GLY A 247 1.36 13.19 10.22
N GLY A 248 1.53 13.00 8.91
CA GLY A 248 0.75 13.63 7.87
C GLY A 248 1.60 14.32 6.81
N THR A 249 0.92 14.89 5.79
CA THR A 249 1.60 15.40 4.59
C THR A 249 2.53 16.58 4.89
N GLU A 250 2.20 17.45 5.82
CA GLU A 250 3.04 18.61 6.15
C GLU A 250 4.33 18.21 6.85
N GLU A 251 4.25 17.29 7.81
CA GLU A 251 5.44 16.79 8.49
C GLU A 251 6.34 16.01 7.52
N PHE A 252 5.74 15.18 6.67
CA PHE A 252 6.47 14.43 5.65
C PHE A 252 7.16 15.36 4.64
N ARG A 253 6.52 16.47 4.20
CA ARG A 253 7.17 17.50 3.37
C ARG A 253 8.38 18.12 4.07
N GLY A 254 8.28 18.33 5.39
CA GLY A 254 9.39 18.79 6.21
C GLY A 254 10.56 17.81 6.15
N ALA A 255 10.31 16.52 6.33
CA ALA A 255 11.31 15.47 6.26
C ALA A 255 11.94 15.36 4.84
N VAL A 256 11.13 15.44 3.78
CA VAL A 256 11.61 15.46 2.39
C VAL A 256 12.56 16.63 2.14
N ARG A 257 12.18 17.84 2.56
CA ARG A 257 13.04 19.03 2.42
C ARG A 257 14.34 18.90 3.20
N ALA A 258 14.27 18.39 4.42
CA ALA A 258 15.45 18.17 5.25
C ALA A 258 16.42 17.12 4.66
N GLY A 259 15.89 16.11 3.96
CA GLY A 259 16.69 15.09 3.28
C GLY A 259 17.48 15.62 2.07
N GLY A 260 17.04 16.70 1.43
CA GLY A 260 17.76 17.38 0.35
C GLY A 260 18.00 16.56 -0.92
N VAL A 261 17.30 15.45 -1.13
CA VAL A 261 17.44 14.55 -2.29
C VAL A 261 16.20 14.54 -3.16
N LEU A 262 15.04 14.63 -2.54
CA LEU A 262 13.74 14.62 -3.21
C LEU A 262 13.04 15.97 -3.01
N GLN A 263 12.16 16.30 -3.93
CA GLN A 263 11.19 17.39 -3.83
C GLN A 263 9.77 16.82 -3.84
N ALA A 264 8.84 17.50 -3.16
CA ALA A 264 7.45 17.08 -3.06
C ALA A 264 6.50 18.19 -3.49
N ARG A 265 5.48 17.84 -4.31
CA ARG A 265 4.35 18.73 -4.65
C ARG A 265 3.03 18.00 -4.50
N THR A 266 1.94 18.70 -4.19
CA THR A 266 0.59 18.13 -4.23
C THR A 266 0.13 18.00 -5.68
N VAL A 267 -0.37 16.83 -6.06
CA VAL A 267 -0.96 16.56 -7.38
C VAL A 267 -2.46 16.34 -7.32
N ASP A 268 -2.98 15.93 -6.15
CA ASP A 268 -4.41 15.78 -5.92
C ASP A 268 -4.75 16.10 -4.46
N ARG A 269 -5.98 16.59 -4.23
CA ARG A 269 -6.48 16.93 -2.90
C ARG A 269 -7.96 16.64 -2.81
N GLN A 270 -8.33 15.83 -1.83
CA GLN A 270 -9.71 15.43 -1.54
C GLN A 270 -10.17 16.04 -0.21
N GLN A 271 -11.37 16.62 -0.22
CA GLN A 271 -12.01 17.15 0.98
C GLN A 271 -13.51 16.91 0.87
N ASP A 272 -14.03 16.03 1.68
CA ASP A 272 -15.45 15.64 1.69
C ASP A 272 -16.27 16.35 2.80
N GLY A 273 -15.61 17.17 3.62
CA GLY A 273 -16.24 17.89 4.74
C GLY A 273 -16.56 17.04 5.96
N ALA A 274 -16.40 15.73 5.88
CA ALA A 274 -16.68 14.78 6.95
C ALA A 274 -15.41 14.11 7.49
N SER A 275 -14.42 13.92 6.65
CA SER A 275 -13.12 13.34 6.99
C SER A 275 -12.00 14.38 6.95
N ASN A 276 -10.81 13.97 7.35
CA ASN A 276 -9.61 14.79 7.22
C ASN A 276 -9.29 15.05 5.74
N VAL A 277 -8.64 16.17 5.45
CA VAL A 277 -8.12 16.45 4.11
C VAL A 277 -7.11 15.37 3.72
N ARG A 278 -7.29 14.77 2.55
CA ARG A 278 -6.38 13.78 1.97
C ARG A 278 -5.69 14.40 0.76
N GLU A 279 -4.41 14.14 0.63
CA GLU A 279 -3.57 14.65 -0.45
C GLU A 279 -2.78 13.53 -1.10
N ILE A 280 -2.51 13.67 -2.38
CA ILE A 280 -1.51 12.85 -3.07
C ILE A 280 -0.33 13.75 -3.41
N LEU A 281 0.83 13.38 -2.88
CA LEU A 281 2.10 14.04 -3.13
C LEU A 281 2.85 13.31 -4.23
N GLU A 282 3.37 14.08 -5.18
CA GLU A 282 4.36 13.59 -6.14
C GLU A 282 5.75 13.93 -5.61
N LEU A 283 6.62 12.92 -5.52
CA LEU A 283 8.03 13.10 -5.19
C LEU A 283 8.89 12.78 -6.42
N LYS A 284 9.94 13.57 -6.61
CA LYS A 284 10.96 13.39 -7.66
C LYS A 284 12.34 13.74 -7.09
N HIS A 285 13.38 13.22 -7.72
CA HIS A 285 14.74 13.71 -7.46
C HIS A 285 14.83 15.21 -7.80
N LEU A 286 15.69 15.92 -7.02
CA LEU A 286 15.98 17.34 -7.22
C LEU A 286 16.75 17.60 -8.52
#